data_60fd14c598928feddbb01930c83bf4a6
#
_entry.id   60fd14c598928feddbb01930c83bf4a6
#
_cell.length_a   1.000
_cell.length_b   1.000
_cell.length_c   1.000
_cell.angle_alpha   90.00
_cell.angle_beta   90.00
_cell.angle_gamma   90.00
#
_symmetry.space_group_name_H-M   'P 1'
#
loop_
_entity.id
_entity.type
_entity.pdbx_description
1 polymer ?
#
loop_
_entity_poly.entity_id
_entity_poly.type
_entity_poly.pdbx_seq_one_letter_code
_entity_poly.pdbx_strand_id
1 'polypeptide(L)'
;MKFDKLELPIELKPRRCNNPFEDPPQGSDPAEYQFQPDNGTENRGQLVAVLTELSARQFRTHAFLVYLDSQDVRFIRNDRCGLVVTEAINYRIKSKSLAEFFLRFNEMSDAERGWDPTVRVATEHSTTAKLTREKLKSYCAKTETYKAKLKRPVVIITVPGGNEGKERQVYGWHSFSDPESLTGRGTRGHPVYDPTDDKVYFLKDMWRCEQLEPEYDILHYLNQKEVPHVPRIIAGGDLSGVLHHTRTQEFFGESWQIGRVGSDGYDGLDRRIQHRLLEDLIDARIWDCSDARNMMALVHHAFIGAF
;
A
#
# COMPACT_ATOMS: atom_id res chain seq x y z
N MET A 1 12.14 -16.06 2.75
CA MET A 1 12.27 -14.81 3.54
C MET A 1 10.95 -14.57 4.26
N LYS A 2 10.96 -14.11 5.52
CA LYS A 2 9.72 -13.81 6.27
C LYS A 2 9.46 -12.30 6.18
N PHE A 3 8.78 -11.87 5.16
CA PHE A 3 8.47 -10.45 4.92
C PHE A 3 7.65 -9.81 6.05
N ASP A 4 6.86 -10.60 6.79
CA ASP A 4 5.98 -10.08 7.86
C ASP A 4 6.74 -9.36 9.00
N LYS A 5 8.05 -9.61 9.15
CA LYS A 5 8.91 -9.05 10.21
C LYS A 5 10.12 -8.29 9.65
N LEU A 6 10.15 -8.07 8.35
CA LEU A 6 11.28 -7.39 7.70
C LEU A 6 11.17 -5.88 7.91
N GLU A 7 12.09 -5.30 8.68
CA GLU A 7 12.10 -3.86 8.96
C GLU A 7 12.71 -3.08 7.80
N LEU A 8 13.89 -3.49 7.36
CA LEU A 8 14.67 -2.83 6.32
C LEU A 8 15.26 -3.88 5.38
N PRO A 9 14.76 -4.03 4.15
CA PRO A 9 15.42 -4.85 3.14
C PRO A 9 16.79 -4.27 2.79
N ILE A 10 17.79 -5.14 2.68
CA ILE A 10 19.12 -4.81 2.16
C ILE A 10 19.39 -5.74 0.99
N GLU A 11 19.45 -5.19 -0.21
CA GLU A 11 19.84 -5.93 -1.41
C GLU A 11 21.33 -5.80 -1.63
N LEU A 12 22.04 -6.91 -1.55
CA LEU A 12 23.49 -6.95 -1.68
C LEU A 12 23.89 -7.55 -3.03
N LYS A 13 24.67 -6.82 -3.82
CA LYS A 13 25.26 -7.30 -5.08
C LYS A 13 26.78 -7.34 -4.98
N PRO A 14 27.42 -8.45 -5.32
CA PRO A 14 28.86 -8.64 -5.13
C PRO A 14 29.72 -7.84 -6.13
N ARG A 15 29.12 -7.37 -7.23
CA ARG A 15 29.80 -6.63 -8.29
C ARG A 15 29.03 -5.35 -8.63
N ARG A 16 29.77 -4.34 -9.12
CA ARG A 16 29.23 -3.06 -9.59
C ARG A 16 28.43 -3.17 -10.92
N CYS A 17 28.45 -4.34 -11.55
CA CYS A 17 27.74 -4.57 -12.80
C CYS A 17 26.22 -4.53 -12.57
N ASN A 18 25.50 -3.95 -13.52
CA ASN A 18 24.06 -3.86 -13.54
C ASN A 18 23.47 -3.04 -12.37
N ASN A 19 24.07 -1.89 -12.07
CA ASN A 19 23.48 -0.92 -11.15
C ASN A 19 22.03 -0.64 -11.57
N PRO A 20 21.04 -0.79 -10.66
CA PRO A 20 19.64 -0.57 -10.99
C PRO A 20 19.32 0.90 -11.33
N PHE A 21 20.18 1.82 -10.98
CA PHE A 21 20.01 3.26 -11.21
C PHE A 21 21.33 3.86 -11.70
N GLU A 22 21.22 4.77 -12.65
CA GLU A 22 22.36 5.53 -13.17
C GLU A 22 22.29 6.96 -12.66
N ASP A 23 23.45 7.52 -12.31
CA ASP A 23 23.55 8.94 -12.00
C ASP A 23 23.98 9.70 -13.26
N PRO A 24 23.42 10.90 -13.48
CA PRO A 24 23.89 11.75 -14.56
C PRO A 24 25.40 12.03 -14.43
N PRO A 25 26.14 12.14 -15.54
CA PRO A 25 27.54 12.55 -15.50
C PRO A 25 27.71 13.89 -14.77
N GLN A 26 28.79 14.04 -14.04
CA GLN A 26 29.04 15.27 -13.30
C GLN A 26 29.09 16.50 -14.24
N GLY A 27 28.25 17.50 -13.95
CA GLY A 27 28.11 18.72 -14.75
C GLY A 27 27.13 18.64 -15.91
N SER A 28 26.46 17.49 -16.13
CA SER A 28 25.33 17.43 -17.04
C SER A 28 24.05 17.92 -16.38
N ASP A 29 23.08 18.37 -17.20
CA ASP A 29 21.75 18.68 -16.71
C ASP A 29 20.98 17.37 -16.46
N PRO A 30 20.57 17.06 -15.21
CA PRO A 30 19.82 15.85 -14.91
C PRO A 30 18.50 15.75 -15.70
N ALA A 31 17.85 16.87 -15.99
CA ALA A 31 16.59 16.91 -16.72
C ALA A 31 16.74 16.48 -18.19
N GLU A 32 17.93 16.65 -18.77
CA GLU A 32 18.25 16.23 -20.14
C GLU A 32 18.81 14.81 -20.22
N TYR A 33 19.16 14.22 -19.06
CA TYR A 33 19.73 12.88 -19.03
C TYR A 33 18.69 11.83 -19.36
N GLN A 34 18.96 11.05 -20.40
CA GLN A 34 18.13 9.92 -20.79
C GLN A 34 18.66 8.64 -20.13
N PHE A 35 17.88 8.13 -19.23
CA PHE A 35 18.17 6.85 -18.59
C PHE A 35 18.22 5.72 -19.62
N GLN A 36 19.30 4.93 -19.63
CA GLN A 36 19.44 3.76 -20.50
C GLN A 36 18.75 2.56 -19.85
N PRO A 37 17.55 2.13 -20.32
CA PRO A 37 16.73 1.16 -19.61
C PRO A 37 17.33 -0.25 -19.54
N ASP A 38 18.25 -0.62 -20.43
CA ASP A 38 18.71 -2.00 -20.58
C ASP A 38 19.71 -2.43 -19.50
N ASN A 39 20.50 -1.48 -18.97
CA ASN A 39 21.45 -1.76 -17.89
C ASN A 39 20.77 -1.68 -16.54
N GLY A 40 20.72 -2.79 -15.79
CA GLY A 40 20.17 -2.81 -14.45
C GLY A 40 18.66 -3.04 -14.34
N THR A 41 17.93 -3.23 -15.45
CA THR A 41 16.49 -3.47 -15.46
C THR A 41 16.10 -4.68 -14.59
N GLU A 42 16.84 -5.79 -14.67
CA GLU A 42 16.59 -6.97 -13.84
C GLU A 42 16.76 -6.67 -12.35
N ASN A 43 17.85 -5.99 -11.97
CA ASN A 43 18.10 -5.62 -10.59
C ASN A 43 17.04 -4.64 -10.07
N ARG A 44 16.62 -3.67 -10.89
CA ARG A 44 15.52 -2.76 -10.56
C ARG A 44 14.22 -3.51 -10.36
N GLY A 45 13.91 -4.47 -11.23
CA GLY A 45 12.76 -5.37 -11.08
C GLY A 45 12.76 -6.14 -9.76
N GLN A 46 13.93 -6.64 -9.34
CA GLN A 46 14.08 -7.33 -8.04
C GLN A 46 13.80 -6.39 -6.85
N LEU A 47 14.32 -5.15 -6.87
CA LEU A 47 14.06 -4.17 -5.82
C LEU A 47 12.56 -3.82 -5.73
N VAL A 48 11.94 -3.59 -6.88
CA VAL A 48 10.50 -3.32 -6.98
C VAL A 48 9.69 -4.50 -6.45
N ALA A 49 10.04 -5.74 -6.80
CA ALA A 49 9.38 -6.94 -6.30
C ALA A 49 9.48 -7.07 -4.78
N VAL A 50 10.68 -6.82 -4.19
CA VAL A 50 10.87 -6.84 -2.73
C VAL A 50 10.00 -5.80 -2.04
N LEU A 51 9.95 -4.57 -2.55
CA LEU A 51 9.13 -3.48 -1.98
C LEU A 51 7.63 -3.75 -2.16
N THR A 52 7.22 -4.32 -3.29
CA THR A 52 5.83 -4.73 -3.53
C THR A 52 5.40 -5.82 -2.54
N GLU A 53 6.21 -6.86 -2.35
CA GLU A 53 5.95 -7.92 -1.37
C GLU A 53 5.90 -7.37 0.07
N LEU A 54 6.79 -6.44 0.41
CA LEU A 54 6.78 -5.79 1.72
C LEU A 54 5.47 -5.03 1.95
N SER A 55 5.10 -4.23 0.96
CA SER A 55 3.86 -3.44 0.98
C SER A 55 2.60 -4.30 0.97
N ALA A 56 2.64 -5.49 0.35
CA ALA A 56 1.52 -6.43 0.33
C ALA A 56 1.34 -7.14 1.67
N ARG A 57 2.44 -7.42 2.38
CA ARG A 57 2.42 -8.24 3.60
C ARG A 57 2.41 -7.45 4.90
N GLN A 58 2.67 -6.16 4.84
CA GLN A 58 2.70 -5.29 6.00
C GLN A 58 1.74 -4.10 5.80
N PHE A 59 1.26 -3.55 6.90
CA PHE A 59 0.54 -2.28 6.88
C PHE A 59 1.56 -1.16 6.96
N ARG A 60 1.92 -0.63 5.79
CA ARG A 60 2.90 0.46 5.70
C ARG A 60 2.38 1.60 4.84
N THR A 61 2.69 2.82 5.28
CA THR A 61 2.48 4.05 4.52
C THR A 61 3.63 4.30 3.54
N HIS A 62 4.83 3.89 3.92
CA HIS A 62 6.04 3.92 3.11
C HIS A 62 7.04 2.86 3.58
N ALA A 63 8.11 2.65 2.82
CA ALA A 63 9.18 1.74 3.21
C ALA A 63 10.54 2.28 2.76
N PHE A 64 11.60 1.81 3.43
CA PHE A 64 12.97 2.02 3.03
C PHE A 64 13.59 0.73 2.52
N LEU A 65 14.56 0.85 1.62
CA LEU A 65 15.40 -0.22 1.13
C LEU A 65 16.83 0.31 0.95
N VAL A 66 17.81 -0.51 1.25
CA VAL A 66 19.22 -0.22 0.99
C VAL A 66 19.70 -1.12 -0.14
N TYR A 67 20.20 -0.54 -1.20
CA TYR A 67 20.95 -1.23 -2.24
C TYR A 67 22.44 -1.04 -1.97
N LEU A 68 23.18 -2.13 -1.91
CA LEU A 68 24.60 -2.14 -1.61
C LEU A 68 25.36 -3.00 -2.63
N ASP A 69 26.37 -2.46 -3.26
CA ASP A 69 27.32 -3.23 -4.07
C ASP A 69 28.72 -3.23 -3.48
N SER A 70 29.70 -3.66 -4.25
CA SER A 70 31.09 -3.75 -3.76
C SER A 70 31.75 -2.42 -3.39
N GLN A 71 31.19 -1.30 -3.79
CA GLN A 71 31.76 0.04 -3.57
C GLN A 71 30.76 1.09 -3.14
N ASP A 72 29.53 1.02 -3.67
CA ASP A 72 28.55 2.07 -3.54
C ASP A 72 27.30 1.60 -2.80
N VAL A 73 26.63 2.53 -2.14
CA VAL A 73 25.32 2.35 -1.49
C VAL A 73 24.35 3.37 -2.05
N ARG A 74 23.08 2.95 -2.16
CA ARG A 74 21.93 3.82 -2.41
C ARG A 74 20.87 3.58 -1.35
N PHE A 75 20.28 4.65 -0.89
CA PHE A 75 19.11 4.59 -0.02
C PHE A 75 17.87 4.87 -0.85
N ILE A 76 16.87 4.06 -0.65
CA ILE A 76 15.63 4.09 -1.42
C ILE A 76 14.48 4.25 -0.45
N ARG A 77 13.61 5.22 -0.68
CA ARG A 77 12.33 5.38 -0.02
C ARG A 77 11.22 5.20 -1.05
N ASN A 78 10.24 4.38 -0.74
CA ASN A 78 9.07 4.26 -1.58
C ASN A 78 7.78 4.60 -0.83
N ASP A 79 6.81 5.13 -1.56
CA ASP A 79 5.41 5.19 -1.19
C ASP A 79 4.52 4.89 -2.41
N ARG A 80 3.22 5.05 -2.29
CA ARG A 80 2.28 4.73 -3.38
C ARG A 80 2.33 5.68 -4.58
N CYS A 81 3.09 6.75 -4.49
CA CYS A 81 3.34 7.66 -5.60
C CYS A 81 4.59 7.26 -6.41
N GLY A 82 5.61 6.66 -5.75
CA GLY A 82 6.83 6.29 -6.46
C GLY A 82 8.02 5.95 -5.54
N LEU A 83 9.21 6.14 -6.12
CA LEU A 83 10.49 5.92 -5.46
C LEU A 83 11.30 7.22 -5.42
N VAL A 84 11.95 7.48 -4.30
CA VAL A 84 13.04 8.45 -4.17
C VAL A 84 14.32 7.67 -3.92
N VAL A 85 15.32 7.88 -4.75
CA VAL A 85 16.58 7.14 -4.74
C VAL A 85 17.73 8.13 -4.62
N THR A 86 18.66 7.90 -3.71
CA THR A 86 19.87 8.74 -3.61
C THR A 86 20.82 8.50 -4.78
N GLU A 87 21.70 9.44 -5.05
CA GLU A 87 22.90 9.17 -5.84
C GLU A 87 23.71 7.98 -5.27
N ALA A 88 24.59 7.41 -6.08
CA ALA A 88 25.53 6.40 -5.63
C ALA A 88 26.55 7.03 -4.66
N ILE A 89 26.60 6.52 -3.44
CA ILE A 89 27.52 7.00 -2.39
C ILE A 89 28.60 5.93 -2.20
N ASN A 90 29.85 6.28 -2.54
CA ASN A 90 30.97 5.39 -2.28
C ASN A 90 31.20 5.26 -0.77
N TYR A 91 30.70 4.19 -0.16
CA TYR A 91 30.76 3.99 1.30
C TYR A 91 32.17 3.65 1.81
N ARG A 92 33.10 3.27 0.92
CA ARG A 92 34.50 3.06 1.31
C ARG A 92 35.22 4.38 1.56
N ILE A 93 34.81 5.44 0.85
CA ILE A 93 35.38 6.80 0.98
C ILE A 93 34.54 7.65 1.94
N LYS A 94 33.19 7.59 1.77
CA LYS A 94 32.20 8.33 2.57
C LYS A 94 31.49 7.39 3.56
N SER A 95 32.23 6.65 4.38
CA SER A 95 31.70 5.65 5.34
C SER A 95 30.71 6.25 6.35
N LYS A 96 30.85 7.54 6.65
CA LYS A 96 29.96 8.28 7.55
C LYS A 96 28.50 8.25 7.08
N SER A 97 28.24 8.39 5.77
CA SER A 97 26.88 8.41 5.24
C SER A 97 26.13 7.11 5.48
N LEU A 98 26.80 5.96 5.33
CA LEU A 98 26.22 4.66 5.60
C LEU A 98 25.92 4.48 7.10
N ALA A 99 26.87 4.82 7.96
CA ALA A 99 26.72 4.74 9.41
C ALA A 99 25.59 5.66 9.91
N GLU A 100 25.54 6.89 9.39
CA GLU A 100 24.53 7.88 9.75
C GLU A 100 23.11 7.43 9.34
N PHE A 101 22.95 6.82 8.17
CA PHE A 101 21.66 6.27 7.76
C PHE A 101 21.16 5.22 8.77
N PHE A 102 22.01 4.25 9.12
CA PHE A 102 21.61 3.20 10.07
C PHE A 102 21.35 3.74 11.47
N LEU A 103 22.15 4.73 11.92
CA LEU A 103 21.92 5.39 13.19
C LEU A 103 20.53 6.08 13.21
N ARG A 104 20.25 6.92 12.22
CA ARG A 104 18.97 7.62 12.10
C ARG A 104 17.80 6.65 11.96
N PHE A 105 17.95 5.60 11.13
CA PHE A 105 16.92 4.58 10.97
C PHE A 105 16.62 3.84 12.31
N ASN A 106 17.66 3.60 13.11
CA ASN A 106 17.48 2.97 14.43
C ASN A 106 16.78 3.89 15.45
N GLU A 107 16.97 5.20 15.33
CA GLU A 107 16.32 6.21 16.19
C GLU A 107 14.88 6.53 15.79
N MET A 108 14.48 6.20 14.54
CA MET A 108 13.13 6.40 14.06
C MET A 108 12.12 5.57 14.87
N SER A 109 10.96 6.16 15.13
CA SER A 109 9.77 5.45 15.59
C SER A 109 9.24 4.49 14.52
N ASP A 110 8.39 3.56 14.89
CA ASP A 110 7.74 2.63 13.93
C ASP A 110 7.02 3.38 12.81
N ALA A 111 6.33 4.47 13.14
CA ALA A 111 5.62 5.30 12.17
C ALA A 111 6.58 5.99 11.18
N GLU A 112 7.72 6.49 11.65
CA GLU A 112 8.76 7.07 10.79
C GLU A 112 9.46 6.02 9.92
N ARG A 113 9.54 4.76 10.37
CA ARG A 113 9.98 3.61 9.55
C ARG A 113 8.92 3.15 8.56
N GLY A 114 7.73 3.76 8.60
CA GLY A 114 6.63 3.55 7.68
C GLY A 114 5.52 2.62 8.16
N TRP A 115 5.54 2.13 9.39
CA TRP A 115 4.40 1.39 9.94
C TRP A 115 3.18 2.29 10.08
N ASP A 116 2.02 1.78 9.65
CA ASP A 116 0.76 2.50 9.76
C ASP A 116 0.33 2.59 11.23
N PRO A 117 0.32 3.78 11.85
CA PRO A 117 0.00 3.94 13.26
C PRO A 117 -1.48 3.67 13.57
N THR A 118 -2.34 3.60 12.57
CA THR A 118 -3.77 3.28 12.72
C THR A 118 -4.05 1.78 12.70
N VAL A 119 -2.98 0.96 12.56
CA VAL A 119 -3.05 -0.51 12.60
C VAL A 119 -2.16 -1.04 13.72
N ARG A 120 -2.71 -1.87 14.58
CA ARG A 120 -1.97 -2.49 15.69
C ARG A 120 -2.33 -3.95 15.85
N VAL A 121 -1.41 -4.75 16.36
CA VAL A 121 -1.66 -6.16 16.65
C VAL A 121 -2.57 -6.25 17.90
N ALA A 122 -3.64 -7.03 17.78
CA ALA A 122 -4.52 -7.32 18.91
C ALA A 122 -3.82 -8.25 19.90
N THR A 123 -4.15 -8.10 21.20
CA THR A 123 -3.70 -9.05 22.22
C THR A 123 -4.23 -10.45 21.88
N GLU A 124 -3.34 -11.40 21.65
CA GLU A 124 -3.64 -12.71 21.03
C GLU A 124 -4.74 -13.50 21.76
N HIS A 125 -4.78 -13.39 23.08
CA HIS A 125 -5.74 -14.14 23.92
C HIS A 125 -6.93 -13.29 24.37
N SER A 126 -7.09 -12.07 23.85
CA SER A 126 -8.27 -11.25 24.16
C SER A 126 -9.55 -11.90 23.67
N THR A 127 -10.65 -11.67 24.40
CA THR A 127 -11.98 -12.17 24.02
C THR A 127 -12.36 -11.74 22.61
N THR A 128 -12.09 -10.47 22.25
CA THR A 128 -12.39 -9.93 20.93
C THR A 128 -11.58 -10.61 19.84
N ALA A 129 -10.28 -10.88 20.05
CA ALA A 129 -9.46 -11.58 19.05
C ALA A 129 -9.93 -13.03 18.82
N LYS A 130 -10.35 -13.73 19.89
CA LYS A 130 -10.94 -15.09 19.76
C LYS A 130 -12.25 -15.05 19.00
N LEU A 131 -13.15 -14.13 19.36
CA LEU A 131 -14.43 -13.95 18.69
C LEU A 131 -14.25 -13.56 17.21
N THR A 132 -13.28 -12.68 16.91
CA THR A 132 -12.92 -12.35 15.52
C THR A 132 -12.55 -13.59 14.72
N ARG A 133 -11.71 -14.47 15.28
CA ARG A 133 -11.33 -15.73 14.62
C ARG A 133 -12.52 -16.63 14.34
N GLU A 134 -13.45 -16.70 15.25
CA GLU A 134 -14.68 -17.49 15.11
C GLU A 134 -15.59 -16.90 14.02
N LYS A 135 -15.92 -15.61 14.12
CA LYS A 135 -16.81 -14.89 13.20
C LYS A 135 -16.29 -14.91 11.75
N LEU A 136 -14.97 -14.75 11.57
CA LEU A 136 -14.37 -14.70 10.25
C LEU A 136 -14.03 -16.08 9.66
N LYS A 137 -14.15 -17.15 10.43
CA LYS A 137 -13.77 -18.51 9.99
C LYS A 137 -14.51 -18.95 8.72
N SER A 138 -15.78 -18.65 8.58
CA SER A 138 -16.60 -19.02 7.41
C SER A 138 -16.15 -18.31 6.12
N TYR A 139 -15.67 -17.07 6.24
CA TYR A 139 -15.13 -16.29 5.12
C TYR A 139 -13.73 -16.76 4.72
N CYS A 140 -12.97 -17.30 5.68
CA CYS A 140 -11.60 -17.75 5.50
C CYS A 140 -11.49 -19.18 4.96
N ALA A 141 -12.53 -19.98 5.07
CA ALA A 141 -12.51 -21.38 4.64
C ALA A 141 -12.59 -21.58 3.12
N LYS A 142 -12.91 -20.52 2.38
CA LYS A 142 -13.21 -20.59 0.94
C LYS A 142 -12.00 -20.80 0.04
N THR A 143 -10.76 -20.49 0.47
CA THR A 143 -9.55 -20.68 -0.33
C THR A 143 -8.37 -21.18 0.50
N GLU A 144 -7.51 -22.05 -0.07
CA GLU A 144 -6.30 -22.55 0.60
C GLU A 144 -5.31 -21.41 0.97
N THR A 145 -5.19 -20.43 0.12
CA THR A 145 -4.36 -19.24 0.36
C THR A 145 -4.81 -18.51 1.63
N TYR A 146 -6.09 -18.50 1.90
CA TYR A 146 -6.67 -17.85 3.04
C TYR A 146 -6.52 -18.65 4.34
N LYS A 147 -6.57 -19.98 4.27
CA LYS A 147 -6.31 -20.88 5.41
C LYS A 147 -4.91 -20.65 6.00
N ALA A 148 -3.90 -20.38 5.16
CA ALA A 148 -2.56 -20.04 5.62
C ALA A 148 -2.51 -18.71 6.38
N LYS A 149 -3.37 -17.76 6.03
CA LYS A 149 -3.47 -16.44 6.69
C LYS A 149 -4.12 -16.51 8.08
N LEU A 150 -4.91 -17.56 8.38
CA LEU A 150 -5.52 -17.80 9.69
C LEU A 150 -4.52 -17.95 10.85
N LYS A 151 -3.27 -18.31 10.55
CA LYS A 151 -2.20 -18.44 11.54
C LYS A 151 -1.57 -17.10 11.94
N ARG A 152 -1.91 -16.01 11.25
CA ARG A 152 -1.39 -14.68 11.55
C ARG A 152 -2.10 -14.05 12.75
N PRO A 153 -1.46 -13.10 13.44
CA PRO A 153 -2.11 -12.37 14.52
C PRO A 153 -3.31 -11.57 13.97
N VAL A 154 -4.35 -11.44 14.78
CA VAL A 154 -5.44 -10.51 14.53
C VAL A 154 -4.89 -9.09 14.66
N VAL A 155 -5.27 -8.22 13.75
CA VAL A 155 -4.96 -6.80 13.80
C VAL A 155 -6.21 -5.97 14.07
N ILE A 156 -6.02 -4.85 14.71
CA ILE A 156 -7.04 -3.82 14.94
C ILE A 156 -6.75 -2.71 13.96
N ILE A 157 -7.75 -2.35 13.16
CA ILE A 157 -7.64 -1.34 12.11
C ILE A 157 -8.62 -0.22 12.45
N THR A 158 -8.14 1.01 12.51
CA THR A 158 -8.99 2.19 12.69
C THR A 158 -9.58 2.60 11.35
N VAL A 159 -10.89 2.81 11.32
CA VAL A 159 -11.66 3.29 10.17
C VAL A 159 -12.26 4.65 10.52
N PRO A 160 -12.08 5.69 9.68
CA PRO A 160 -12.72 6.98 9.89
C PRO A 160 -14.24 6.86 9.98
N GLY A 161 -14.87 7.71 10.77
CA GLY A 161 -16.32 7.68 10.98
C GLY A 161 -17.16 8.35 9.89
N GLY A 162 -16.52 8.94 8.90
CA GLY A 162 -17.20 9.70 7.85
C GLY A 162 -17.96 10.89 8.43
N ASN A 163 -19.10 11.16 7.85
CA ASN A 163 -19.98 12.28 8.25
C ASN A 163 -20.58 12.11 9.65
N GLU A 164 -20.61 10.89 10.22
CA GLU A 164 -21.07 10.61 11.58
C GLU A 164 -20.00 10.90 12.65
N GLY A 165 -18.77 11.17 12.22
CA GLY A 165 -17.69 11.71 13.06
C GLY A 165 -17.06 10.74 14.06
N LYS A 166 -17.54 9.52 14.23
CA LYS A 166 -17.02 8.56 15.20
C LYS A 166 -16.19 7.46 14.52
N GLU A 167 -14.89 7.44 14.82
CA GLU A 167 -14.00 6.37 14.37
C GLU A 167 -14.45 4.99 14.86
N ARG A 168 -14.24 3.96 14.02
CA ARG A 168 -14.48 2.56 14.36
C ARG A 168 -13.18 1.79 14.46
N GLN A 169 -13.11 0.85 15.37
CA GLN A 169 -12.01 -0.11 15.45
C GLN A 169 -12.52 -1.49 15.04
N VAL A 170 -12.04 -1.96 13.90
CA VAL A 170 -12.42 -3.25 13.33
C VAL A 170 -11.28 -4.25 13.45
N TYR A 171 -11.61 -5.53 13.53
CA TYR A 171 -10.67 -6.60 13.79
C TYR A 171 -10.61 -7.55 12.58
N GLY A 172 -9.41 -7.83 12.09
CA GLY A 172 -9.26 -8.69 10.92
C GLY A 172 -7.86 -9.28 10.79
N TRP A 173 -7.59 -9.78 9.60
CA TRP A 173 -6.28 -10.27 9.19
C TRP A 173 -5.80 -9.53 7.94
N HIS A 174 -4.78 -10.10 7.30
CA HIS A 174 -4.35 -9.67 5.99
C HIS A 174 -5.47 -9.73 4.94
N SER A 175 -5.32 -8.90 3.90
CA SER A 175 -6.26 -8.77 2.79
C SER A 175 -6.51 -10.07 2.03
N PHE A 176 -7.67 -10.17 1.37
CA PHE A 176 -7.97 -11.18 0.36
C PHE A 176 -7.16 -10.96 -0.93
N SER A 177 -6.88 -9.70 -1.25
CA SER A 177 -6.11 -9.30 -2.41
C SER A 177 -4.88 -8.54 -1.95
N ASP A 178 -3.73 -8.97 -2.41
CA ASP A 178 -2.47 -8.26 -2.18
C ASP A 178 -2.22 -7.31 -3.36
N PRO A 179 -1.73 -6.09 -3.14
CA PRO A 179 -1.36 -5.19 -4.22
C PRO A 179 -0.27 -5.81 -5.10
N GLU A 180 -0.49 -5.85 -6.40
CA GLU A 180 0.47 -6.38 -7.39
C GLU A 180 1.42 -5.29 -7.91
N SER A 181 1.16 -4.03 -7.56
CA SER A 181 1.96 -2.88 -7.98
C SER A 181 2.51 -2.13 -6.77
N LEU A 182 3.71 -1.60 -6.94
CA LEU A 182 4.36 -0.75 -5.95
C LEU A 182 3.66 0.61 -5.81
N THR A 183 3.16 1.14 -6.91
CA THR A 183 2.50 2.44 -7.02
C THR A 183 0.99 2.30 -7.23
N GLY A 184 0.28 3.42 -7.22
CA GLY A 184 -1.14 3.47 -7.51
C GLY A 184 -2.02 3.19 -6.29
N ARG A 185 -3.26 2.77 -6.52
CA ARG A 185 -4.30 2.63 -5.47
C ARG A 185 -3.94 1.61 -4.39
N GLY A 186 -3.22 0.55 -4.73
CA GLY A 186 -2.81 -0.50 -3.79
C GLY A 186 -3.95 -1.06 -2.95
N THR A 187 -5.13 -1.20 -3.54
CA THR A 187 -6.37 -1.59 -2.85
C THR A 187 -6.24 -2.96 -2.19
N ARG A 188 -6.64 -3.03 -0.93
CA ARG A 188 -6.76 -4.24 -0.14
C ARG A 188 -8.20 -4.41 0.32
N GLY A 189 -8.72 -5.62 0.20
CA GLY A 189 -10.03 -5.99 0.72
C GLY A 189 -9.90 -6.96 1.89
N HIS A 190 -10.55 -6.66 3.00
CA HIS A 190 -10.51 -7.46 4.21
C HIS A 190 -11.92 -7.76 4.71
N PRO A 191 -12.29 -9.02 5.00
CA PRO A 191 -13.38 -9.25 5.92
C PRO A 191 -12.91 -8.88 7.32
N VAL A 192 -13.68 -8.07 8.01
CA VAL A 192 -13.37 -7.59 9.36
C VAL A 192 -14.57 -7.76 10.28
N TYR A 193 -14.31 -8.01 11.55
CA TYR A 193 -15.33 -8.04 12.59
C TYR A 193 -15.36 -6.68 13.30
N ASP A 194 -16.54 -6.08 13.38
CA ASP A 194 -16.80 -4.89 14.17
C ASP A 194 -17.51 -5.28 15.47
N PRO A 195 -16.85 -5.14 16.64
CA PRO A 195 -17.46 -5.46 17.92
C PRO A 195 -18.54 -4.46 18.32
N THR A 196 -18.63 -3.28 17.69
CA THR A 196 -19.66 -2.28 17.98
C THR A 196 -21.04 -2.78 17.58
N ASP A 197 -21.11 -3.41 16.41
CA ASP A 197 -22.37 -3.90 15.82
C ASP A 197 -22.51 -5.42 15.94
N ASP A 198 -21.49 -6.12 16.48
CA ASP A 198 -21.36 -7.59 16.48
C ASP A 198 -21.50 -8.21 15.08
N LYS A 199 -20.98 -7.53 14.05
CA LYS A 199 -21.13 -7.91 12.65
C LYS A 199 -19.79 -8.04 11.93
N VAL A 200 -19.83 -8.79 10.82
CA VAL A 200 -18.72 -8.89 9.87
C VAL A 200 -19.04 -7.98 8.69
N TYR A 201 -18.06 -7.17 8.34
CA TYR A 201 -18.12 -6.20 7.25
C TYR A 201 -16.95 -6.40 6.28
N PHE A 202 -17.03 -5.77 5.12
CA PHE A 202 -15.90 -5.69 4.19
C PHE A 202 -15.18 -4.36 4.35
N LEU A 203 -13.88 -4.43 4.67
CA LEU A 203 -13.02 -3.27 4.74
C LEU A 203 -12.23 -3.16 3.43
N LYS A 204 -12.35 -2.03 2.77
CA LYS A 204 -11.52 -1.63 1.63
C LYS A 204 -10.52 -0.57 2.09
N ASP A 205 -9.24 -0.89 2.01
CA ASP A 205 -8.11 0.00 2.35
C ASP A 205 -7.33 0.33 1.08
N MET A 206 -7.22 1.60 0.72
CA MET A 206 -6.62 2.01 -0.54
C MET A 206 -6.00 3.40 -0.48
N TRP A 207 -5.23 3.74 -1.51
CA TRP A 207 -4.64 5.07 -1.71
C TRP A 207 -5.31 5.75 -2.91
N ARG A 208 -6.23 6.66 -2.64
CA ARG A 208 -6.90 7.43 -3.69
C ARG A 208 -6.05 8.60 -4.17
N CYS A 209 -6.24 9.03 -5.40
CA CYS A 209 -5.72 10.31 -5.87
C CYS A 209 -6.43 11.45 -5.13
N GLU A 210 -5.67 12.43 -4.62
CA GLU A 210 -6.22 13.55 -3.85
C GLU A 210 -7.20 14.39 -4.66
N GLN A 211 -6.94 14.54 -5.95
CA GLN A 211 -7.76 15.35 -6.86
C GLN A 211 -9.10 14.70 -7.23
N LEU A 212 -9.27 13.40 -6.99
CA LEU A 212 -10.51 12.68 -7.27
C LEU A 212 -11.45 12.72 -6.08
N GLU A 213 -12.74 12.71 -6.35
CA GLU A 213 -13.75 12.61 -5.30
C GLU A 213 -13.58 11.34 -4.48
N PRO A 214 -13.68 11.42 -3.13
CA PRO A 214 -13.57 10.25 -2.26
C PRO A 214 -14.69 9.22 -2.54
N GLU A 215 -14.32 7.95 -2.63
CA GLU A 215 -15.30 6.87 -2.85
C GLU A 215 -16.35 6.81 -1.73
N TYR A 216 -15.99 7.20 -0.51
CA TYR A 216 -16.94 7.33 0.59
C TYR A 216 -18.07 8.31 0.25
N ASP A 217 -17.75 9.49 -0.26
CA ASP A 217 -18.74 10.53 -0.55
C ASP A 217 -19.67 10.09 -1.68
N ILE A 218 -19.11 9.46 -2.71
CA ILE A 218 -19.88 8.90 -3.83
C ILE A 218 -20.87 7.85 -3.32
N LEU A 219 -20.39 6.85 -2.57
CA LEU A 219 -21.24 5.77 -2.07
C LEU A 219 -22.26 6.27 -1.04
N HIS A 220 -21.86 7.21 -0.17
CA HIS A 220 -22.78 7.85 0.77
C HIS A 220 -23.93 8.56 0.06
N TYR A 221 -23.63 9.32 -0.99
CA TYR A 221 -24.64 9.98 -1.83
C TYR A 221 -25.57 8.96 -2.50
N LEU A 222 -25.04 7.90 -3.10
CA LEU A 222 -25.83 6.84 -3.74
C LEU A 222 -26.72 6.12 -2.74
N ASN A 223 -26.23 5.87 -1.53
CA ASN A 223 -27.02 5.27 -0.47
C ASN A 223 -28.16 6.18 0.00
N GLN A 224 -27.93 7.51 0.09
CA GLN A 224 -28.98 8.48 0.40
C GLN A 224 -30.08 8.54 -0.69
N LYS A 225 -29.72 8.26 -1.93
CA LYS A 225 -30.64 8.18 -3.07
C LYS A 225 -31.28 6.80 -3.23
N GLU A 226 -30.98 5.89 -2.32
CA GLU A 226 -31.50 4.51 -2.34
C GLU A 226 -31.24 3.79 -3.69
N VAL A 227 -30.10 4.08 -4.32
CA VAL A 227 -29.70 3.44 -5.58
C VAL A 227 -29.52 1.95 -5.32
N PRO A 228 -30.21 1.08 -6.07
CA PRO A 228 -30.13 -0.38 -5.84
C PRO A 228 -28.76 -0.93 -6.28
N HIS A 229 -28.38 -2.08 -5.71
CA HIS A 229 -27.14 -2.82 -6.05
C HIS A 229 -25.82 -2.08 -5.77
N VAL A 230 -25.87 -1.07 -4.93
CA VAL A 230 -24.68 -0.35 -4.44
C VAL A 230 -24.38 -0.81 -3.02
N PRO A 231 -23.11 -1.07 -2.65
CA PRO A 231 -22.74 -1.40 -1.27
C PRO A 231 -23.25 -0.34 -0.29
N ARG A 232 -23.77 -0.78 0.84
CA ARG A 232 -24.16 0.14 1.90
C ARG A 232 -22.91 0.50 2.71
N ILE A 233 -22.64 1.79 2.78
CA ILE A 233 -21.52 2.31 3.56
C ILE A 233 -21.89 2.31 5.05
N ILE A 234 -20.98 1.82 5.89
CA ILE A 234 -21.11 1.78 7.34
C ILE A 234 -20.26 2.89 7.97
N ALA A 235 -19.03 3.03 7.50
CA ALA A 235 -18.09 4.06 7.92
C ALA A 235 -17.01 4.22 6.85
N GLY A 236 -16.27 5.30 6.86
CA GLY A 236 -15.14 5.49 5.94
C GLY A 236 -14.69 6.93 5.84
N GLY A 237 -13.68 7.15 5.03
CA GLY A 237 -13.10 8.45 4.76
C GLY A 237 -11.59 8.40 4.61
N ASP A 238 -11.01 9.57 4.42
CA ASP A 238 -9.56 9.75 4.38
C ASP A 238 -8.96 9.64 5.79
N LEU A 239 -7.82 8.98 5.90
CA LEU A 239 -7.07 8.96 7.14
C LEU A 239 -6.37 10.30 7.35
N SER A 240 -6.46 10.82 8.56
CA SER A 240 -5.85 12.08 8.94
C SER A 240 -4.35 11.94 9.21
N GLY A 241 -3.62 13.06 9.05
CA GLY A 241 -2.20 13.15 9.38
C GLY A 241 -1.27 12.93 8.19
N VAL A 242 -0.09 13.54 8.29
CA VAL A 242 0.91 13.60 7.20
C VAL A 242 1.42 12.23 6.74
N LEU A 243 1.36 11.21 7.60
CA LEU A 243 1.81 9.87 7.28
C LEU A 243 0.88 9.13 6.30
N HIS A 244 -0.37 9.56 6.22
CA HIS A 244 -1.38 8.99 5.32
C HIS A 244 -1.46 9.71 3.97
N HIS A 245 -0.46 10.54 3.67
CA HIS A 245 -0.25 11.16 2.36
C HIS A 245 1.07 10.69 1.77
N THR A 246 1.10 10.47 0.46
CA THR A 246 2.37 10.23 -0.23
C THR A 246 3.22 11.49 -0.21
N ARG A 247 4.55 11.31 -0.33
CA ARG A 247 5.51 12.41 -0.33
C ARG A 247 6.43 12.38 -1.55
N THR A 248 6.47 11.29 -2.31
CA THR A 248 7.35 11.18 -3.48
C THR A 248 7.10 12.29 -4.49
N GLN A 249 5.85 12.75 -4.67
CA GLN A 249 5.51 13.84 -5.56
C GLN A 249 6.08 15.21 -5.12
N GLU A 250 6.45 15.37 -3.84
CA GLU A 250 7.07 16.61 -3.33
C GLU A 250 8.44 16.87 -3.96
N PHE A 251 9.07 15.82 -4.49
CA PHE A 251 10.38 15.86 -5.14
C PHE A 251 10.27 15.99 -6.67
N PHE A 252 9.08 16.12 -7.19
CA PHE A 252 8.85 16.35 -8.62
C PHE A 252 9.25 17.78 -9.00
N GLY A 253 10.02 17.94 -10.08
CA GLY A 253 10.51 19.24 -10.53
C GLY A 253 11.77 19.74 -9.81
N GLU A 254 12.32 18.95 -8.88
CA GLU A 254 13.59 19.27 -8.26
C GLU A 254 14.74 19.22 -9.29
N SER A 255 15.75 20.09 -9.10
CA SER A 255 16.88 20.24 -10.04
C SER A 255 17.69 18.95 -10.26
N TRP A 256 17.60 17.99 -9.36
CA TRP A 256 18.28 16.70 -9.43
C TRP A 256 17.40 15.57 -10.02
N GLN A 257 16.15 15.86 -10.38
CA GLN A 257 15.28 14.87 -11.00
C GLN A 257 15.83 14.46 -12.36
N ILE A 258 15.96 13.15 -12.58
CA ILE A 258 16.42 12.56 -13.83
C ILE A 258 15.27 12.41 -14.82
N GLY A 259 15.52 12.85 -16.06
CA GLY A 259 14.57 12.74 -17.16
C GLY A 259 13.51 13.84 -17.18
N ARG A 260 13.05 14.16 -18.37
CA ARG A 260 11.90 15.04 -18.55
C ARG A 260 10.62 14.27 -18.25
N VAL A 261 9.67 14.96 -17.70
CA VAL A 261 8.27 14.52 -17.65
C VAL A 261 7.84 14.22 -19.08
N GLY A 262 7.17 13.08 -19.25
CA GLY A 262 6.78 12.62 -20.56
C GLY A 262 6.03 13.67 -21.37
N SER A 263 6.20 13.62 -22.67
CA SER A 263 5.59 14.50 -23.69
C SER A 263 4.04 14.48 -23.70
N ASP A 264 3.42 13.75 -22.78
CA ASP A 264 1.98 13.45 -22.76
C ASP A 264 1.16 14.49 -22.01
N GLY A 265 1.78 15.62 -21.61
CA GLY A 265 1.09 16.72 -20.96
C GLY A 265 0.71 16.46 -19.49
N TYR A 266 1.21 15.38 -18.89
CA TYR A 266 1.00 15.07 -17.49
C TYR A 266 2.13 15.71 -16.66
N ASP A 267 1.85 16.86 -16.08
CA ASP A 267 2.85 17.72 -15.43
C ASP A 267 3.07 17.37 -13.95
N GLY A 268 3.01 16.11 -13.56
CA GLY A 268 3.30 15.78 -12.17
C GLY A 268 2.93 14.36 -11.74
N LEU A 269 3.33 14.03 -10.52
CA LEU A 269 2.92 12.83 -9.82
C LEU A 269 1.74 13.18 -8.90
N ASP A 270 0.61 12.49 -9.06
CA ASP A 270 -0.57 12.72 -8.22
C ASP A 270 -0.30 12.33 -6.78
N ARG A 271 -0.51 13.27 -5.88
CA ARG A 271 -0.55 13.00 -4.45
C ARG A 271 -1.66 12.01 -4.14
N ARG A 272 -1.36 11.04 -3.28
CA ARG A 272 -2.34 10.05 -2.83
C ARG A 272 -2.58 10.15 -1.35
N ILE A 273 -3.83 9.90 -0.97
CA ILE A 273 -4.29 9.88 0.42
C ILE A 273 -4.79 8.48 0.72
N GLN A 274 -4.42 7.95 1.90
CA GLN A 274 -4.95 6.67 2.35
C GLN A 274 -6.41 6.81 2.74
N HIS A 275 -7.25 5.95 2.20
CA HIS A 275 -8.70 5.99 2.32
C HIS A 275 -9.23 4.63 2.73
N ARG A 276 -10.15 4.60 3.68
CA ARG A 276 -10.78 3.36 4.14
C ARG A 276 -12.29 3.45 4.05
N LEU A 277 -12.89 2.32 3.63
CA LEU A 277 -14.32 2.13 3.56
C LEU A 277 -14.70 0.87 4.30
N LEU A 278 -15.78 0.94 5.08
CA LEU A 278 -16.43 -0.20 5.73
C LEU A 278 -17.79 -0.39 5.08
N GLU A 279 -17.97 -1.52 4.40
CA GLU A 279 -19.15 -1.85 3.61
C GLU A 279 -19.88 -3.07 4.19
N ASP A 280 -21.20 -3.13 4.06
CA ASP A 280 -22.02 -4.25 4.58
C ASP A 280 -21.98 -5.48 3.68
N LEU A 281 -21.46 -5.35 2.46
CA LEU A 281 -21.41 -6.41 1.48
C LEU A 281 -20.05 -7.11 1.48
N ILE A 282 -20.06 -8.43 1.75
CA ILE A 282 -18.91 -9.31 1.54
C ILE A 282 -19.27 -10.25 0.41
N ASP A 283 -18.89 -9.90 -0.80
CA ASP A 283 -19.24 -10.68 -1.99
C ASP A 283 -18.07 -11.57 -2.47
N ALA A 284 -18.40 -12.50 -3.37
CA ALA A 284 -17.43 -13.31 -4.07
C ALA A 284 -16.86 -12.54 -5.27
N ARG A 285 -15.63 -12.87 -5.66
CA ARG A 285 -15.04 -12.28 -6.87
C ARG A 285 -15.81 -12.74 -8.09
N ILE A 286 -15.92 -11.91 -9.11
CA ILE A 286 -16.66 -12.24 -10.34
C ILE A 286 -16.15 -13.53 -11.01
N TRP A 287 -14.86 -13.81 -10.89
CA TRP A 287 -14.25 -15.06 -11.41
C TRP A 287 -14.41 -16.28 -10.51
N ASP A 288 -14.96 -16.10 -9.29
CA ASP A 288 -15.35 -17.21 -8.41
C ASP A 288 -16.81 -17.66 -8.71
N CYS A 289 -17.48 -17.01 -9.67
CA CYS A 289 -18.80 -17.41 -10.14
C CYS A 289 -18.76 -18.80 -10.79
N SER A 290 -19.57 -19.70 -10.29
CA SER A 290 -19.59 -21.11 -10.71
C SER A 290 -20.21 -21.35 -12.09
N ASP A 291 -20.96 -20.40 -12.62
CA ASP A 291 -21.63 -20.51 -13.91
C ASP A 291 -21.89 -19.17 -14.61
N ALA A 292 -22.06 -19.22 -15.92
CA ALA A 292 -22.28 -18.05 -16.77
C ALA A 292 -23.59 -17.30 -16.45
N ARG A 293 -24.61 -17.98 -15.95
CA ARG A 293 -25.92 -17.37 -15.60
C ARG A 293 -25.74 -16.42 -14.41
N ASN A 294 -25.03 -16.88 -13.36
CA ASN A 294 -24.74 -16.06 -12.20
C ASN A 294 -23.86 -14.87 -12.57
N MET A 295 -22.85 -15.06 -13.43
CA MET A 295 -22.03 -13.96 -13.94
C MET A 295 -22.86 -12.94 -14.72
N MET A 296 -23.76 -13.39 -15.62
CA MET A 296 -24.65 -12.50 -16.36
C MET A 296 -25.63 -11.74 -15.46
N ALA A 297 -26.14 -12.38 -14.40
CA ALA A 297 -27.00 -11.74 -13.42
C ALA A 297 -26.24 -10.63 -12.67
N LEU A 298 -24.99 -10.88 -12.25
CA LEU A 298 -24.14 -9.87 -11.59
C LEU A 298 -23.87 -8.66 -12.51
N VAL A 299 -23.52 -8.92 -13.78
CA VAL A 299 -23.34 -7.87 -14.78
C VAL A 299 -24.63 -7.06 -14.97
N HIS A 300 -25.78 -7.74 -15.09
CA HIS A 300 -27.08 -7.07 -15.21
C HIS A 300 -27.39 -6.17 -14.00
N HIS A 301 -27.18 -6.67 -12.77
CA HIS A 301 -27.37 -5.87 -11.56
C HIS A 301 -26.44 -4.66 -11.49
N ALA A 302 -25.17 -4.79 -11.92
CA ALA A 302 -24.24 -3.69 -12.00
C ALA A 302 -24.70 -2.59 -12.97
N PHE A 303 -25.30 -2.97 -14.11
CA PHE A 303 -25.90 -2.02 -15.04
C PHE A 303 -27.11 -1.29 -14.47
N ILE A 304 -27.98 -1.97 -13.72
CA ILE A 304 -29.15 -1.35 -13.07
C ILE A 304 -28.70 -0.31 -12.04
N GLY A 305 -27.63 -0.56 -11.30
CA GLY A 305 -27.08 0.39 -10.32
C GLY A 305 -26.32 1.56 -10.94
N ALA A 306 -25.99 1.50 -12.25
CA ALA A 306 -25.25 2.54 -12.95
C ALA A 306 -26.14 3.58 -13.65
N PHE A 307 -27.45 3.34 -13.75
CA PHE A 307 -28.48 4.23 -14.33
C PHE A 307 -29.53 4.62 -13.30
#